data_5756750bfb91f4f20b3112b7d8a5ebfd
#
_entry.id   5756750bfb91f4f20b3112b7d8a5ebfd
#
_cell.length_a   1.000
_cell.length_b   1.000
_cell.length_c   1.000
_cell.angle_alpha   90.00
_cell.angle_beta   90.00
_cell.angle_gamma   90.00
#
_symmetry.space_group_name_H-M   'P 1'
#
loop_
_entity.id
_entity.type
_entity.pdbx_description
1 polymer ?
#
loop_
_entity_poly.entity_id
_entity_poly.type
_entity_poly.pdbx_seq_one_letter_code
_entity_poly.pdbx_strand_id
1 'polypeptide(L)'
;MAADSRRENPRQQPAVGTADRQQPGAGSACRQQVEAGTAGPAERSYIYVNAWTQKLYETFIETKYYKLMLQGFGNTLLITLGALAIGVIIGTLVAVAKYYAEDIPALRPLTMLCDLYVTVIRGIPVVVLLLIFYFVIMTSADGVTVAILTFGINSGAYMAELVRSGINAVDPGQMEAGRSLGMSKLQAMEKIVLPQAVRNILPAIGNELIALLKETSVAGYVAVVDLTRAGNLVRNNTYDAVNPLLTVAVVYLSLVVLLSRLLVLFERRLNRSAKR
;
A
#
# COMPACT_ATOMS: atom_id res chain seq x y z
N MET A 1 -19.80 3.97 -82.49
CA MET A 1 -19.79 5.37 -82.90
C MET A 1 -19.49 6.22 -81.68
N ALA A 2 -18.42 6.98 -81.76
CA ALA A 2 -17.93 8.06 -80.90
C ALA A 2 -17.36 7.68 -79.54
N ALA A 3 -16.04 7.70 -79.55
CA ALA A 3 -15.15 7.87 -78.41
C ALA A 3 -15.35 9.23 -77.72
N ASP A 4 -15.17 9.31 -76.40
CA ASP A 4 -14.74 10.53 -75.77
C ASP A 4 -13.65 10.22 -74.75
N SER A 5 -12.49 10.72 -75.07
CA SER A 5 -11.25 10.65 -74.31
C SER A 5 -11.24 11.77 -73.30
N ARG A 6 -11.32 11.52 -72.01
CA ARG A 6 -10.94 12.51 -71.00
C ARG A 6 -9.65 12.10 -70.34
N ARG A 7 -8.62 12.87 -70.60
CA ARG A 7 -7.33 12.88 -69.91
C ARG A 7 -7.55 13.28 -68.46
N GLU A 8 -7.25 12.42 -67.52
CA GLU A 8 -7.13 12.77 -66.14
C GLU A 8 -5.71 13.31 -65.83
N ASN A 9 -5.69 14.50 -65.29
CA ASN A 9 -4.57 15.28 -64.87
C ASN A 9 -4.00 14.64 -63.57
N PRO A 10 -2.69 14.36 -63.44
CA PRO A 10 -2.11 13.89 -62.19
C PRO A 10 -2.09 15.02 -61.16
N ARG A 11 -3.07 15.01 -60.24
CA ARG A 11 -3.10 15.92 -59.11
C ARG A 11 -1.97 15.63 -58.15
N GLN A 12 -1.21 16.65 -57.92
CA GLN A 12 -0.22 16.84 -56.90
C GLN A 12 -0.64 16.20 -55.58
N GLN A 13 0.11 15.22 -55.11
CA GLN A 13 0.08 14.78 -53.70
C GLN A 13 0.65 15.92 -52.83
N PRO A 14 -0.04 16.33 -51.76
CA PRO A 14 0.56 17.26 -50.82
C PRO A 14 1.73 16.54 -50.12
N ALA A 15 2.89 17.21 -50.11
CA ALA A 15 4.05 16.79 -49.35
C ALA A 15 3.65 16.58 -47.89
N VAL A 16 3.73 15.33 -47.43
CA VAL A 16 3.70 15.02 -46.01
C VAL A 16 4.94 15.62 -45.41
N GLY A 17 4.76 16.80 -44.80
CA GLY A 17 5.79 17.40 -43.96
C GLY A 17 6.14 16.42 -42.86
N THR A 18 7.31 15.80 -42.98
CA THR A 18 7.98 15.13 -41.86
C THR A 18 8.28 16.20 -40.82
N ALA A 19 7.31 16.41 -39.93
CA ALA A 19 7.59 17.09 -38.66
C ALA A 19 8.57 16.22 -37.92
N ASP A 20 9.84 16.50 -38.12
CA ASP A 20 10.96 16.01 -37.32
C ASP A 20 10.72 16.50 -35.87
N ARG A 21 9.95 15.74 -35.10
CA ARG A 21 9.91 15.87 -33.66
C ARG A 21 11.23 15.33 -33.14
N GLN A 22 12.26 16.15 -33.23
CA GLN A 22 13.49 15.95 -32.48
C GLN A 22 13.09 15.83 -31.00
N GLN A 23 13.07 14.59 -30.49
CA GLN A 23 12.97 14.32 -29.05
C GLN A 23 14.19 15.02 -28.40
N PRO A 24 14.00 16.01 -27.51
CA PRO A 24 15.11 16.60 -26.80
C PRO A 24 15.77 15.51 -25.94
N GLY A 25 16.98 15.12 -26.29
CA GLY A 25 17.75 14.10 -25.55
C GLY A 25 18.30 12.94 -26.38
N ALA A 26 17.77 12.63 -27.57
CA ALA A 26 18.27 11.51 -28.38
C ALA A 26 19.73 11.70 -28.85
N GLY A 27 20.11 12.92 -29.16
CA GLY A 27 21.48 13.27 -29.59
C GLY A 27 22.51 13.21 -28.45
N SER A 28 22.12 13.60 -27.24
CA SER A 28 22.98 13.54 -26.05
C SER A 28 23.22 12.10 -25.59
N ALA A 29 22.18 11.25 -25.59
CA ALA A 29 22.29 9.86 -25.24
C ALA A 29 23.21 9.05 -26.20
N CYS A 30 23.11 9.31 -27.50
CA CYS A 30 23.98 8.68 -28.51
C CYS A 30 25.44 9.10 -28.35
N ARG A 31 25.69 10.39 -28.08
CA ARG A 31 27.04 10.93 -27.83
C ARG A 31 27.66 10.31 -26.57
N GLN A 32 26.91 10.22 -25.49
CA GLN A 32 27.35 9.60 -24.24
C GLN A 32 27.64 8.08 -24.40
N GLN A 33 26.89 7.37 -25.23
CA GLN A 33 27.17 5.96 -25.52
C GLN A 33 28.46 5.76 -26.31
N VAL A 34 28.77 6.66 -27.24
CA VAL A 34 30.03 6.63 -28.00
C VAL A 34 31.23 6.94 -27.09
N GLU A 35 31.13 7.95 -26.23
CA GLU A 35 32.15 8.30 -25.25
C GLU A 35 32.37 7.17 -24.23
N ALA A 36 31.32 6.51 -23.75
CA ALA A 36 31.41 5.36 -22.85
C ALA A 36 32.07 4.13 -23.53
N GLY A 37 31.93 3.98 -24.84
CA GLY A 37 32.55 2.87 -25.59
C GLY A 37 34.08 2.92 -25.62
N THR A 38 34.66 4.13 -25.57
CA THR A 38 36.11 4.37 -25.65
C THR A 38 36.77 4.60 -24.28
N ALA A 39 36.00 4.83 -23.23
CA ALA A 39 36.46 5.16 -21.89
C ALA A 39 36.92 3.92 -21.10
N GLY A 40 37.82 4.10 -20.13
CA GLY A 40 38.22 3.06 -19.18
C GLY A 40 37.10 2.69 -18.21
N PRO A 41 37.22 1.55 -17.47
CA PRO A 41 36.13 1.05 -16.61
C PRO A 41 35.63 2.06 -15.56
N ALA A 42 36.51 2.81 -14.92
CA ALA A 42 36.17 3.82 -13.92
C ALA A 42 35.48 5.05 -14.57
N GLU A 43 35.96 5.46 -15.74
CA GLU A 43 35.44 6.57 -16.50
C GLU A 43 34.05 6.25 -17.07
N ARG A 44 33.84 5.03 -17.54
CA ARG A 44 32.51 4.52 -17.93
C ARG A 44 31.51 4.59 -16.77
N SER A 45 31.91 4.15 -15.59
CA SER A 45 31.05 4.21 -14.39
C SER A 45 30.64 5.64 -14.07
N TYR A 46 31.56 6.60 -14.15
CA TYR A 46 31.31 8.01 -13.93
C TYR A 46 30.34 8.61 -14.97
N ILE A 47 30.53 8.28 -16.24
CA ILE A 47 29.64 8.73 -17.35
C ILE A 47 28.22 8.19 -17.15
N TYR A 48 28.07 6.89 -16.82
CA TYR A 48 26.76 6.28 -16.59
C TYR A 48 26.05 6.87 -15.36
N VAL A 49 26.76 7.12 -14.27
CA VAL A 49 26.17 7.72 -13.06
C VAL A 49 25.69 9.15 -13.35
N ASN A 50 26.49 9.95 -14.05
CA ASN A 50 26.09 11.31 -14.43
C ASN A 50 24.90 11.32 -15.38
N ALA A 51 24.88 10.45 -16.38
CA ALA A 51 23.76 10.32 -17.31
C ALA A 51 22.47 9.90 -16.57
N TRP A 52 22.58 8.97 -15.61
CA TRP A 52 21.45 8.52 -14.83
C TRP A 52 20.91 9.60 -13.88
N THR A 53 21.77 10.33 -13.18
CA THR A 53 21.38 11.42 -12.28
C THR A 53 20.77 12.59 -13.06
N GLN A 54 21.31 12.92 -14.23
CA GLN A 54 20.73 13.94 -15.10
C GLN A 54 19.33 13.55 -15.57
N LYS A 55 19.15 12.31 -15.99
CA LYS A 55 17.85 11.78 -16.40
C LYS A 55 16.83 11.78 -15.27
N LEU A 56 17.23 11.48 -14.03
CA LEU A 56 16.38 11.62 -12.84
C LEU A 56 15.96 13.07 -12.64
N TYR A 57 16.89 14.02 -12.74
CA TYR A 57 16.60 15.44 -12.58
C TYR A 57 15.60 15.92 -13.64
N GLU A 58 15.85 15.63 -14.92
CA GLU A 58 14.94 15.96 -16.03
C GLU A 58 13.55 15.34 -15.79
N THR A 59 13.51 14.04 -15.46
CA THR A 59 12.23 13.32 -15.26
C THR A 59 11.41 13.88 -14.10
N PHE A 60 12.01 14.19 -12.95
CA PHE A 60 11.23 14.53 -11.77
C PHE A 60 11.15 16.04 -11.52
N ILE A 61 12.20 16.81 -11.81
CA ILE A 61 12.28 18.22 -11.47
C ILE A 61 11.78 19.09 -12.62
N GLU A 62 12.35 18.95 -13.82
CA GLU A 62 11.97 19.78 -14.96
C GLU A 62 10.53 19.56 -15.39
N THR A 63 10.09 18.29 -15.49
CA THR A 63 8.71 17.95 -15.83
C THR A 63 7.73 18.12 -14.68
N LYS A 64 8.21 18.44 -13.46
CA LYS A 64 7.42 18.62 -12.23
C LYS A 64 6.66 17.34 -11.80
N TYR A 65 7.08 16.15 -12.22
CA TYR A 65 6.45 14.89 -11.79
C TYR A 65 6.62 14.62 -10.30
N TYR A 66 7.53 15.28 -9.59
CA TYR A 66 7.61 15.23 -8.14
C TYR A 66 6.27 15.58 -7.47
N LYS A 67 5.45 16.49 -8.06
CA LYS A 67 4.11 16.82 -7.51
C LYS A 67 3.16 15.64 -7.56
N LEU A 68 3.18 14.89 -8.68
CA LEU A 68 2.37 13.67 -8.83
C LEU A 68 2.82 12.60 -7.84
N MET A 69 4.13 12.44 -7.64
CA MET A 69 4.68 11.51 -6.66
C MET A 69 4.31 11.89 -5.22
N LEU A 70 4.35 13.18 -4.87
CA LEU A 70 3.91 13.69 -3.56
C LEU A 70 2.41 13.48 -3.34
N GLN A 71 1.58 13.71 -4.36
CA GLN A 71 0.15 13.40 -4.30
C GLN A 71 -0.07 11.91 -4.05
N GLY A 72 0.58 11.05 -4.83
CA GLY A 72 0.50 9.59 -4.67
C GLY A 72 0.96 9.13 -3.28
N PHE A 73 2.05 9.70 -2.77
CA PHE A 73 2.54 9.48 -1.42
C PHE A 73 1.51 9.88 -0.36
N GLY A 74 0.91 11.06 -0.48
CA GLY A 74 -0.13 11.54 0.42
C GLY A 74 -1.35 10.61 0.45
N ASN A 75 -1.83 10.19 -0.72
CA ASN A 75 -2.96 9.25 -0.83
C ASN A 75 -2.60 7.88 -0.22
N THR A 76 -1.39 7.37 -0.46
CA THR A 76 -0.91 6.13 0.15
C THR A 76 -0.97 6.20 1.68
N LEU A 77 -0.46 7.29 2.28
CA LEU A 77 -0.51 7.48 3.73
C LEU A 77 -1.94 7.65 4.25
N LEU A 78 -2.77 8.43 3.57
CA LEU A 78 -4.17 8.64 3.94
C LEU A 78 -4.95 7.32 3.96
N ILE A 79 -4.82 6.52 2.91
CA ILE A 79 -5.48 5.22 2.82
C ILE A 79 -4.95 4.28 3.91
N THR A 80 -3.64 4.20 4.10
CA THR A 80 -3.03 3.33 5.11
C THR A 80 -3.51 3.66 6.52
N LEU A 81 -3.48 4.94 6.91
CA LEU A 81 -3.88 5.37 8.25
C LEU A 81 -5.39 5.25 8.47
N GLY A 82 -6.18 5.61 7.46
CA GLY A 82 -7.64 5.47 7.49
C GLY A 82 -8.07 4.01 7.60
N ALA A 83 -7.47 3.14 6.80
CA ALA A 83 -7.72 1.70 6.84
C ALA A 83 -7.30 1.07 8.18
N LEU A 84 -6.13 1.45 8.72
CA LEU A 84 -5.68 0.98 10.03
C LEU A 84 -6.67 1.37 11.13
N ALA A 85 -7.13 2.62 11.14
CA ALA A 85 -8.08 3.10 12.16
C ALA A 85 -9.39 2.30 12.12
N ILE A 86 -9.96 2.09 10.93
CA ILE A 86 -11.15 1.27 10.73
C ILE A 86 -10.86 -0.19 11.13
N GLY A 87 -9.72 -0.73 10.71
CA GLY A 87 -9.31 -2.09 11.02
C GLY A 87 -9.19 -2.36 12.51
N VAL A 88 -8.56 -1.44 13.27
CA VAL A 88 -8.45 -1.54 14.73
C VAL A 88 -9.83 -1.51 15.39
N ILE A 89 -10.72 -0.64 14.96
CA ILE A 89 -12.08 -0.54 15.50
C ILE A 89 -12.86 -1.84 15.23
N ILE A 90 -12.97 -2.25 13.97
CA ILE A 90 -13.72 -3.45 13.58
C ILE A 90 -13.11 -4.71 14.23
N GLY A 91 -11.79 -4.87 14.14
CA GLY A 91 -11.12 -6.05 14.68
C GLY A 91 -11.26 -6.18 16.20
N THR A 92 -11.15 -5.05 16.92
CA THR A 92 -11.39 -5.05 18.37
C THR A 92 -12.82 -5.41 18.70
N LEU A 93 -13.82 -4.83 18.00
CA LEU A 93 -15.22 -5.15 18.20
C LEU A 93 -15.52 -6.63 17.93
N VAL A 94 -14.99 -7.20 16.84
CA VAL A 94 -15.15 -8.61 16.50
C VAL A 94 -14.49 -9.52 17.55
N ALA A 95 -13.27 -9.20 17.99
CA ALA A 95 -12.57 -9.98 19.00
C ALA A 95 -13.29 -9.95 20.35
N VAL A 96 -13.77 -8.78 20.78
CA VAL A 96 -14.53 -8.60 22.02
C VAL A 96 -15.87 -9.34 21.93
N ALA A 97 -16.60 -9.20 20.82
CA ALA A 97 -17.87 -9.90 20.60
C ALA A 97 -17.67 -11.43 20.70
N LYS A 98 -16.65 -11.99 20.06
CA LYS A 98 -16.33 -13.42 20.15
C LYS A 98 -16.01 -13.83 21.59
N TYR A 99 -15.13 -13.07 22.27
CA TYR A 99 -14.72 -13.40 23.64
C TYR A 99 -15.91 -13.52 24.61
N TYR A 100 -16.87 -12.58 24.55
CA TYR A 100 -18.04 -12.61 25.43
C TYR A 100 -19.11 -13.60 24.97
N ALA A 101 -19.21 -13.86 23.68
CA ALA A 101 -20.21 -14.78 23.13
C ALA A 101 -19.82 -16.27 23.29
N GLU A 102 -18.54 -16.58 23.49
CA GLU A 102 -18.03 -17.94 23.56
C GLU A 102 -18.63 -18.74 24.74
N ASP A 103 -18.82 -18.09 25.88
CA ASP A 103 -19.37 -18.71 27.09
C ASP A 103 -20.92 -18.76 27.10
N ILE A 104 -21.61 -18.13 26.15
CA ILE A 104 -23.06 -17.97 26.15
C ILE A 104 -23.66 -18.74 24.96
N PRO A 105 -24.30 -19.90 25.18
CA PRO A 105 -24.86 -20.70 24.08
C PRO A 105 -25.85 -19.94 23.17
N ALA A 106 -26.59 -18.99 23.73
CA ALA A 106 -27.55 -18.17 22.99
C ALA A 106 -26.85 -17.19 21.99
N LEU A 107 -25.55 -16.89 22.17
CA LEU A 107 -24.76 -16.03 21.32
C LEU A 107 -23.92 -16.77 20.26
N ARG A 108 -24.07 -18.12 20.15
CA ARG A 108 -23.42 -18.92 19.11
C ARG A 108 -23.62 -18.35 17.67
N PRO A 109 -24.81 -17.86 17.28
CA PRO A 109 -24.95 -17.27 15.95
C PRO A 109 -24.05 -16.05 15.73
N LEU A 110 -23.76 -15.26 16.76
CA LEU A 110 -22.85 -14.12 16.70
C LEU A 110 -21.41 -14.57 16.49
N THR A 111 -20.97 -15.62 17.23
CA THR A 111 -19.62 -16.18 17.02
C THR A 111 -19.47 -16.75 15.62
N MET A 112 -20.48 -17.45 15.10
CA MET A 112 -20.49 -17.99 13.75
C MET A 112 -20.39 -16.85 12.69
N LEU A 113 -21.11 -15.75 12.88
CA LEU A 113 -21.06 -14.60 11.99
C LEU A 113 -19.67 -13.93 12.00
N CYS A 114 -19.07 -13.78 13.19
CA CYS A 114 -17.71 -13.28 13.33
C CYS A 114 -16.69 -14.19 12.63
N ASP A 115 -16.82 -15.51 12.78
CA ASP A 115 -15.95 -16.49 12.13
C ASP A 115 -16.12 -16.48 10.61
N LEU A 116 -17.35 -16.37 10.13
CA LEU A 116 -17.65 -16.25 8.71
C LEU A 116 -17.00 -14.98 8.13
N TYR A 117 -17.17 -13.84 8.82
CA TYR A 117 -16.53 -12.58 8.42
C TYR A 117 -15.00 -12.75 8.29
N VAL A 118 -14.34 -13.23 9.33
CA VAL A 118 -12.88 -13.41 9.35
C VAL A 118 -12.44 -14.37 8.25
N THR A 119 -13.14 -15.50 8.09
CA THR A 119 -12.81 -16.53 7.10
C THR A 119 -12.97 -16.02 5.67
N VAL A 120 -14.10 -15.38 5.37
CA VAL A 120 -14.40 -14.89 4.01
C VAL A 120 -13.46 -13.76 3.63
N ILE A 121 -13.29 -12.75 4.50
CA ILE A 121 -12.47 -11.57 4.18
C ILE A 121 -10.99 -11.95 4.02
N ARG A 122 -10.45 -12.83 4.88
CA ARG A 122 -9.05 -13.28 4.76
C ARG A 122 -8.84 -14.32 3.67
N GLY A 123 -9.91 -15.00 3.22
CA GLY A 123 -9.84 -15.99 2.15
C GLY A 123 -9.85 -15.38 0.74
N ILE A 124 -10.26 -14.12 0.60
CA ILE A 124 -10.33 -13.42 -0.69
C ILE A 124 -9.12 -12.49 -0.85
N PRO A 125 -8.39 -12.53 -1.99
CA PRO A 125 -7.31 -11.58 -2.24
C PRO A 125 -7.80 -10.13 -2.15
N VAL A 126 -7.05 -9.27 -1.45
CA VAL A 126 -7.46 -7.89 -1.16
C VAL A 126 -7.75 -7.07 -2.43
N VAL A 127 -7.02 -7.32 -3.53
CA VAL A 127 -7.29 -6.66 -4.81
C VAL A 127 -8.66 -7.03 -5.37
N VAL A 128 -9.09 -8.28 -5.19
CA VAL A 128 -10.43 -8.74 -5.63
C VAL A 128 -11.52 -8.10 -4.77
N LEU A 129 -11.32 -8.03 -3.45
CA LEU A 129 -12.22 -7.29 -2.56
C LEU A 129 -12.34 -5.83 -2.99
N LEU A 130 -11.23 -5.16 -3.28
CA LEU A 130 -11.21 -3.78 -3.73
C LEU A 130 -12.03 -3.56 -5.02
N LEU A 131 -11.87 -4.47 -5.99
CA LEU A 131 -12.65 -4.42 -7.24
C LEU A 131 -14.15 -4.66 -7.00
N ILE A 132 -14.52 -5.62 -6.12
CA ILE A 132 -15.92 -5.88 -5.77
C ILE A 132 -16.52 -4.65 -5.09
N PHE A 133 -15.82 -4.06 -4.10
CA PHE A 133 -16.33 -2.87 -3.42
C PHE A 133 -16.50 -1.70 -4.38
N TYR A 134 -15.56 -1.46 -5.27
CA TYR A 134 -15.58 -0.32 -6.19
C TYR A 134 -16.61 -0.48 -7.31
N PHE A 135 -16.67 -1.63 -7.97
CA PHE A 135 -17.51 -1.82 -9.15
C PHE A 135 -18.90 -2.37 -8.85
N VAL A 136 -19.11 -3.00 -7.68
CA VAL A 136 -20.37 -3.68 -7.37
C VAL A 136 -21.10 -3.04 -6.18
N ILE A 137 -20.37 -2.74 -5.08
CA ILE A 137 -21.01 -2.32 -3.82
C ILE A 137 -21.11 -0.79 -3.71
N MET A 138 -20.03 -0.07 -4.02
CA MET A 138 -19.89 1.37 -3.78
C MET A 138 -19.69 2.16 -5.09
N THR A 139 -20.50 1.89 -6.08
CA THR A 139 -20.36 2.43 -7.45
C THR A 139 -20.41 3.95 -7.57
N SER A 140 -20.96 4.65 -6.56
CA SER A 140 -21.08 6.11 -6.53
C SER A 140 -20.05 6.80 -5.64
N ALA A 141 -19.18 6.03 -4.95
CA ALA A 141 -18.17 6.59 -4.06
C ALA A 141 -16.85 6.84 -4.81
N ASP A 142 -16.05 7.78 -4.31
CA ASP A 142 -14.72 8.02 -4.83
C ASP A 142 -13.76 6.87 -4.47
N GLY A 143 -12.75 6.66 -5.33
CA GLY A 143 -11.84 5.53 -5.19
C GLY A 143 -11.04 5.53 -3.88
N VAL A 144 -10.71 6.71 -3.32
CA VAL A 144 -9.95 6.81 -2.05
C VAL A 144 -10.81 6.33 -0.89
N THR A 145 -12.07 6.76 -0.82
CA THR A 145 -13.03 6.31 0.19
C THR A 145 -13.25 4.81 0.10
N VAL A 146 -13.46 4.28 -1.11
CA VAL A 146 -13.61 2.83 -1.32
C VAL A 146 -12.37 2.07 -0.86
N ALA A 147 -11.18 2.56 -1.19
CA ALA A 147 -9.92 1.95 -0.77
C ALA A 147 -9.78 1.93 0.76
N ILE A 148 -10.03 3.07 1.44
CA ILE A 148 -9.98 3.15 2.91
C ILE A 148 -10.93 2.14 3.56
N LEU A 149 -12.17 2.04 3.09
CA LEU A 149 -13.17 1.14 3.63
C LEU A 149 -12.81 -0.33 3.36
N THR A 150 -12.42 -0.65 2.12
CA THR A 150 -12.07 -2.04 1.75
C THR A 150 -10.85 -2.54 2.52
N PHE A 151 -9.77 -1.76 2.52
CA PHE A 151 -8.56 -2.13 3.28
C PHE A 151 -8.83 -2.12 4.79
N GLY A 152 -9.70 -1.22 5.28
CA GLY A 152 -10.11 -1.20 6.68
C GLY A 152 -10.91 -2.43 7.09
N ILE A 153 -11.85 -2.88 6.27
CA ILE A 153 -12.60 -4.13 6.49
C ILE A 153 -11.67 -5.33 6.40
N ASN A 154 -10.76 -5.35 5.42
CA ASN A 154 -9.75 -6.41 5.30
C ASN A 154 -8.86 -6.47 6.55
N SER A 155 -8.26 -5.35 6.93
CA SER A 155 -7.42 -5.25 8.13
C SER A 155 -8.19 -5.56 9.41
N GLY A 156 -9.49 -5.25 9.49
CA GLY A 156 -10.34 -5.61 10.62
C GLY A 156 -10.40 -7.11 10.88
N ALA A 157 -10.41 -7.93 9.84
CA ALA A 157 -10.37 -9.38 9.98
C ALA A 157 -9.00 -9.87 10.50
N TYR A 158 -7.89 -9.28 10.06
CA TYR A 158 -6.56 -9.55 10.61
C TYR A 158 -6.42 -9.07 12.05
N MET A 159 -6.91 -7.87 12.35
CA MET A 159 -6.91 -7.29 13.70
C MET A 159 -7.71 -8.13 14.70
N ALA A 160 -8.85 -8.70 14.30
CA ALA A 160 -9.62 -9.59 15.17
C ALA A 160 -8.79 -10.79 15.62
N GLU A 161 -8.03 -11.39 14.72
CA GLU A 161 -7.11 -12.48 15.04
C GLU A 161 -5.90 -12.03 15.86
N LEU A 162 -5.34 -10.85 15.59
CA LEU A 162 -4.23 -10.29 16.36
C LEU A 162 -4.65 -10.01 17.80
N VAL A 163 -5.82 -9.43 18.02
CA VAL A 163 -6.36 -9.18 19.36
C VAL A 163 -6.61 -10.50 20.10
N ARG A 164 -7.25 -11.47 19.44
CA ARG A 164 -7.47 -12.80 20.02
C ARG A 164 -6.15 -13.49 20.39
N SER A 165 -5.17 -13.47 19.50
CA SER A 165 -3.84 -14.05 19.73
C SER A 165 -3.11 -13.35 20.88
N GLY A 166 -3.20 -12.00 20.96
CA GLY A 166 -2.58 -11.24 22.02
C GLY A 166 -3.19 -11.50 23.41
N ILE A 167 -4.50 -11.76 23.50
CA ILE A 167 -5.17 -12.19 24.73
C ILE A 167 -4.70 -13.60 25.10
N ASN A 168 -4.70 -14.53 24.15
CA ASN A 168 -4.29 -15.91 24.38
C ASN A 168 -2.80 -16.09 24.70
N ALA A 169 -1.96 -15.09 24.38
CA ALA A 169 -0.54 -15.08 24.73
C ALA A 169 -0.28 -14.73 26.21
N VAL A 170 -1.30 -14.28 26.95
CA VAL A 170 -1.19 -14.09 28.41
C VAL A 170 -1.31 -15.44 29.09
N ASP A 171 -0.43 -15.71 30.07
CA ASP A 171 -0.44 -16.95 30.84
C ASP A 171 -1.84 -17.17 31.48
N PRO A 172 -2.51 -18.31 31.22
CA PRO A 172 -3.80 -18.65 31.82
C PRO A 172 -3.82 -18.59 33.36
N GLY A 173 -2.67 -18.86 34.00
CA GLY A 173 -2.51 -18.74 35.45
C GLY A 173 -2.78 -17.33 35.98
N GLN A 174 -2.66 -16.29 35.15
CA GLN A 174 -3.01 -14.91 35.53
C GLN A 174 -4.54 -14.79 35.78
N MET A 175 -5.33 -15.40 34.90
CA MET A 175 -6.78 -15.45 35.06
C MET A 175 -7.17 -16.26 36.30
N GLU A 176 -6.55 -17.43 36.48
CA GLU A 176 -6.82 -18.33 37.62
C GLU A 176 -6.45 -17.67 38.96
N ALA A 177 -5.30 -17.00 39.04
CA ALA A 177 -4.88 -16.28 40.22
C ALA A 177 -5.86 -15.14 40.58
N GLY A 178 -6.29 -14.34 39.59
CA GLY A 178 -7.32 -13.34 39.83
C GLY A 178 -8.63 -13.90 40.34
N ARG A 179 -9.07 -15.03 39.78
CA ARG A 179 -10.27 -15.76 40.21
C ARG A 179 -10.13 -16.30 41.64
N SER A 180 -8.97 -16.82 41.99
CA SER A 180 -8.68 -17.33 43.33
C SER A 180 -8.69 -16.23 44.40
N LEU A 181 -8.39 -14.99 44.02
CA LEU A 181 -8.51 -13.79 44.87
C LEU A 181 -9.94 -13.23 44.96
N GLY A 182 -10.95 -13.96 44.41
CA GLY A 182 -12.37 -13.56 44.46
C GLY A 182 -12.83 -12.61 43.37
N MET A 183 -11.98 -12.31 42.36
CA MET A 183 -12.40 -11.48 41.23
C MET A 183 -13.38 -12.24 40.32
N SER A 184 -14.37 -11.55 39.76
CA SER A 184 -15.17 -12.10 38.68
C SER A 184 -14.31 -12.30 37.41
N LYS A 185 -14.76 -13.13 36.45
CA LYS A 185 -14.08 -13.35 35.16
C LYS A 185 -13.81 -12.02 34.47
N LEU A 186 -14.80 -11.13 34.47
CA LEU A 186 -14.70 -9.79 33.85
C LEU A 186 -13.66 -8.92 34.57
N GLN A 187 -13.67 -8.89 35.90
CA GLN A 187 -12.70 -8.14 36.68
C GLN A 187 -11.26 -8.63 36.48
N ALA A 188 -11.05 -9.94 36.46
CA ALA A 188 -9.74 -10.53 36.18
C ALA A 188 -9.29 -10.25 34.73
N MET A 189 -10.21 -10.32 33.76
CA MET A 189 -9.93 -9.92 32.38
C MET A 189 -9.50 -8.45 32.29
N GLU A 190 -10.29 -7.53 32.82
CA GLU A 190 -10.07 -6.09 32.70
C GLU A 190 -8.81 -5.62 33.47
N LYS A 191 -8.60 -6.12 34.68
CA LYS A 191 -7.55 -5.61 35.56
C LYS A 191 -6.21 -6.34 35.44
N ILE A 192 -6.21 -7.59 35.01
CA ILE A 192 -5.01 -8.44 34.96
C ILE A 192 -4.63 -8.82 33.54
N VAL A 193 -5.56 -9.44 32.80
CA VAL A 193 -5.26 -10.01 31.48
C VAL A 193 -5.13 -8.93 30.40
N LEU A 194 -6.13 -8.04 30.30
CA LEU A 194 -6.18 -7.03 29.25
C LEU A 194 -4.98 -6.08 29.22
N PRO A 195 -4.47 -5.55 30.37
CA PRO A 195 -3.26 -4.71 30.34
C PRO A 195 -2.01 -5.44 29.84
N GLN A 196 -1.93 -6.76 30.05
CA GLN A 196 -0.84 -7.58 29.53
C GLN A 196 -1.06 -7.90 28.04
N ALA A 197 -2.28 -8.25 27.65
CA ALA A 197 -2.66 -8.52 26.27
C ALA A 197 -2.39 -7.30 25.36
N VAL A 198 -2.74 -6.09 25.79
CA VAL A 198 -2.47 -4.85 25.04
C VAL A 198 -0.99 -4.69 24.72
N ARG A 199 -0.08 -5.05 25.64
CA ARG A 199 1.36 -5.00 25.38
C ARG A 199 1.80 -5.97 24.29
N ASN A 200 1.13 -7.12 24.16
CA ASN A 200 1.39 -8.10 23.11
C ASN A 200 0.77 -7.65 21.77
N ILE A 201 -0.40 -7.00 21.83
CA ILE A 201 -1.15 -6.56 20.64
C ILE A 201 -0.51 -5.34 19.97
N LEU A 202 -0.02 -4.36 20.72
CA LEU A 202 0.52 -3.09 20.18
C LEU A 202 1.65 -3.27 19.14
N PRO A 203 2.66 -4.15 19.35
CA PRO A 203 3.66 -4.43 18.33
C PRO A 203 3.06 -5.07 17.07
N ALA A 204 2.07 -5.95 17.24
CA ALA A 204 1.38 -6.60 16.13
C ALA A 204 0.60 -5.58 15.27
N ILE A 205 -0.07 -4.59 15.89
CA ILE A 205 -0.71 -3.46 15.19
C ILE A 205 0.33 -2.65 14.39
N GLY A 206 1.52 -2.42 14.96
CA GLY A 206 2.60 -1.74 14.25
C GLY A 206 3.08 -2.50 13.01
N ASN A 207 3.13 -3.83 13.07
CA ASN A 207 3.45 -4.67 11.92
C ASN A 207 2.32 -4.66 10.87
N GLU A 208 1.08 -4.63 11.29
CA GLU A 208 -0.08 -4.49 10.40
C GLU A 208 -0.07 -3.15 9.66
N LEU A 209 0.31 -2.04 10.32
CA LEU A 209 0.51 -0.75 9.65
C LEU A 209 1.52 -0.86 8.49
N ILE A 210 2.64 -1.57 8.71
CA ILE A 210 3.67 -1.78 7.68
C ILE A 210 3.14 -2.69 6.56
N ALA A 211 2.32 -3.67 6.86
CA ALA A 211 1.68 -4.54 5.88
C ALA A 211 0.69 -3.74 5.01
N LEU A 212 -0.23 -3.00 5.64
CA LEU A 212 -1.20 -2.14 4.97
C LEU A 212 -0.54 -1.13 4.04
N LEU A 213 0.56 -0.49 4.48
CA LEU A 213 1.30 0.47 3.64
C LEU A 213 1.73 -0.14 2.30
N LYS A 214 2.11 -1.41 2.29
CA LYS A 214 2.47 -2.13 1.06
C LYS A 214 1.25 -2.59 0.27
N GLU A 215 0.20 -3.01 0.95
CA GLU A 215 -1.06 -3.44 0.33
C GLU A 215 -1.76 -2.31 -0.41
N THR A 216 -1.66 -1.05 0.05
CA THR A 216 -2.22 0.11 -0.66
C THR A 216 -1.68 0.30 -2.07
N SER A 217 -0.55 -0.33 -2.43
CA SER A 217 0.03 -0.29 -3.77
C SER A 217 -0.89 -0.84 -4.88
N VAL A 218 -1.95 -1.57 -4.52
CA VAL A 218 -2.97 -2.04 -5.46
C VAL A 218 -4.16 -1.08 -5.61
N ALA A 219 -4.20 0.06 -4.88
CA ALA A 219 -5.28 1.04 -4.98
C ALA A 219 -5.39 1.66 -6.39
N GLY A 220 -4.31 1.64 -7.16
CA GLY A 220 -4.27 2.06 -8.55
C GLY A 220 -5.24 1.31 -9.48
N TYR A 221 -5.70 0.09 -9.13
CA TYR A 221 -6.70 -0.67 -9.89
C TYR A 221 -8.08 0.01 -9.91
N VAL A 222 -8.39 0.84 -8.94
CA VAL A 222 -9.64 1.62 -8.85
C VAL A 222 -9.41 3.11 -9.13
N ALA A 223 -8.47 3.41 -10.00
CA ALA A 223 -8.13 4.75 -10.48
C ALA A 223 -7.59 5.72 -9.40
N VAL A 224 -7.30 5.23 -8.20
CA VAL A 224 -6.64 6.05 -7.16
C VAL A 224 -5.19 6.29 -7.56
N VAL A 225 -4.76 7.54 -7.46
CA VAL A 225 -3.36 7.90 -7.65
C VAL A 225 -2.64 7.68 -6.31
N ASP A 226 -2.25 6.43 -6.04
CA ASP A 226 -1.30 6.07 -4.99
C ASP A 226 0.15 6.23 -5.48
N LEU A 227 1.13 5.98 -4.63
CA LEU A 227 2.54 6.12 -4.97
C LEU A 227 2.95 5.21 -6.15
N THR A 228 2.44 3.98 -6.21
CA THR A 228 2.73 3.03 -7.29
C THR A 228 2.09 3.49 -8.61
N ARG A 229 0.85 3.95 -8.57
CA ARG A 229 0.14 4.50 -9.74
C ARG A 229 0.83 5.76 -10.25
N ALA A 230 1.28 6.64 -9.35
CA ALA A 230 2.05 7.83 -9.71
C ALA A 230 3.32 7.45 -10.48
N GLY A 231 4.10 6.48 -9.98
CA GLY A 231 5.28 5.97 -10.68
C GLY A 231 4.95 5.38 -12.05
N ASN A 232 3.85 4.61 -12.17
CA ASN A 232 3.39 4.06 -13.45
C ASN A 232 2.97 5.16 -14.45
N LEU A 233 2.33 6.23 -13.99
CA LEU A 233 1.98 7.37 -14.85
C LEU A 233 3.23 8.08 -15.36
N VAL A 234 4.22 8.31 -14.51
CA VAL A 234 5.52 8.88 -14.92
C VAL A 234 6.18 7.96 -15.94
N ARG A 235 6.27 6.67 -15.67
CA ARG A 235 6.82 5.67 -16.59
C ARG A 235 6.17 5.72 -17.98
N ASN A 236 4.84 5.76 -18.01
CA ASN A 236 4.09 5.76 -19.27
C ASN A 236 4.31 7.06 -20.07
N ASN A 237 4.41 8.21 -19.37
CA ASN A 237 4.57 9.51 -20.02
C ASN A 237 6.01 9.76 -20.48
N THR A 238 7.00 9.19 -19.79
CA THR A 238 8.42 9.39 -20.11
C THR A 238 9.03 8.25 -20.92
N TYR A 239 8.30 7.14 -21.09
CA TYR A 239 8.81 5.89 -21.68
C TYR A 239 10.07 5.35 -20.97
N ASP A 240 10.30 5.80 -19.72
CA ASP A 240 11.37 5.34 -18.85
C ASP A 240 10.81 4.38 -17.81
N ALA A 241 11.10 3.10 -17.97
CA ALA A 241 10.60 2.08 -17.03
C ALA A 241 11.43 2.00 -15.74
N VAL A 242 12.69 2.38 -15.78
CA VAL A 242 13.63 2.11 -14.69
C VAL A 242 13.54 3.16 -13.59
N ASN A 243 13.74 4.43 -13.92
CA ASN A 243 13.85 5.49 -12.93
C ASN A 243 12.59 5.70 -12.08
N PRO A 244 11.36 5.76 -12.65
CA PRO A 244 10.16 5.92 -11.86
C PRO A 244 9.89 4.74 -10.92
N LEU A 245 10.09 3.51 -11.39
CA LEU A 245 9.86 2.31 -10.57
C LEU A 245 10.89 2.16 -9.46
N LEU A 246 12.17 2.43 -9.73
CA LEU A 246 13.21 2.46 -8.70
C LEU A 246 12.94 3.54 -7.66
N THR A 247 12.49 4.72 -8.08
CA THR A 247 12.11 5.80 -7.16
C THR A 247 10.98 5.36 -6.23
N VAL A 248 9.92 4.75 -6.78
CA VAL A 248 8.81 4.18 -5.99
C VAL A 248 9.34 3.14 -4.99
N ALA A 249 10.18 2.22 -5.45
CA ALA A 249 10.77 1.18 -4.59
C ALA A 249 11.61 1.77 -3.44
N VAL A 250 12.45 2.77 -3.73
CA VAL A 250 13.27 3.46 -2.73
C VAL A 250 12.40 4.20 -1.71
N VAL A 251 11.34 4.87 -2.15
CA VAL A 251 10.41 5.57 -1.24
C VAL A 251 9.70 4.56 -0.33
N TYR A 252 9.13 3.47 -0.86
CA TYR A 252 8.52 2.43 -0.02
C TYR A 252 9.52 1.81 0.94
N LEU A 253 10.72 1.46 0.49
CA LEU A 253 11.76 0.89 1.33
C LEU A 253 12.14 1.85 2.47
N SER A 254 12.31 3.13 2.18
CA SER A 254 12.64 4.15 3.18
C SER A 254 11.55 4.27 4.24
N LEU A 255 10.27 4.27 3.82
CA LEU A 255 9.13 4.30 4.74
C LEU A 255 9.07 3.05 5.62
N VAL A 256 9.20 1.87 5.01
CA VAL A 256 9.17 0.59 5.75
C VAL A 256 10.30 0.52 6.76
N VAL A 257 11.53 0.90 6.36
CA VAL A 257 12.68 0.94 7.27
C VAL A 257 12.45 1.93 8.41
N LEU A 258 11.96 3.13 8.11
CA LEU A 258 11.65 4.15 9.12
C LEU A 258 10.61 3.62 10.13
N LEU A 259 9.47 3.12 9.63
CA LEU A 259 8.40 2.58 10.49
C LEU A 259 8.88 1.39 11.32
N SER A 260 9.65 0.47 10.73
CA SER A 260 10.22 -0.67 11.44
C SER A 260 11.17 -0.23 12.56
N ARG A 261 12.00 0.79 12.32
CA ARG A 261 12.87 1.34 13.37
C ARG A 261 12.09 2.00 14.51
N LEU A 262 11.05 2.77 14.15
CA LEU A 262 10.17 3.38 15.15
C LEU A 262 9.44 2.31 15.97
N LEU A 263 8.95 1.25 15.33
CA LEU A 263 8.29 0.13 16.00
C LEU A 263 9.23 -0.56 17.01
N VAL A 264 10.45 -0.89 16.61
CA VAL A 264 11.46 -1.49 17.53
C VAL A 264 11.76 -0.58 18.72
N LEU A 265 11.85 0.74 18.51
CA LEU A 265 12.05 1.68 19.61
C LEU A 265 10.85 1.72 20.56
N PHE A 266 9.64 1.64 20.01
CA PHE A 266 8.39 1.57 20.78
C PHE A 266 8.31 0.27 21.60
N GLU A 267 8.59 -0.86 21.02
CA GLU A 267 8.63 -2.17 21.69
C GLU A 267 9.63 -2.20 22.86
N ARG A 268 10.82 -1.64 22.65
CA ARG A 268 11.82 -1.52 23.73
C ARG A 268 11.33 -0.69 24.91
N ARG A 269 10.53 0.35 24.66
CA ARG A 269 9.93 1.16 25.75
C ARG A 269 8.85 0.39 26.50
N LEU A 270 7.97 -0.32 25.79
CA LEU A 270 6.93 -1.17 26.38
C LEU A 270 7.52 -2.25 27.30
N ASN A 271 8.57 -2.94 26.84
CA ASN A 271 9.20 -4.02 27.59
C ASN A 271 10.00 -3.53 28.82
N ARG A 272 10.54 -2.31 28.79
CA ARG A 272 11.18 -1.70 29.98
C ARG A 272 10.17 -1.37 31.07
N SER A 273 8.97 -0.95 30.71
CA SER A 273 7.88 -0.65 31.64
C SER A 273 7.31 -1.92 32.34
N ALA A 274 7.49 -3.10 31.73
CA ALA A 274 7.04 -4.36 32.30
C ALA A 274 7.99 -4.98 33.32
N LYS A 275 9.27 -4.55 33.35
CA LYS A 275 10.29 -5.05 34.27
C LYS A 275 10.42 -4.21 35.56
N ARG A 276 9.65 -3.16 35.70
CA ARG A 276 9.51 -2.35 36.91
C ARG A 276 8.20 -2.68 37.63
#